data_2f2111232c57117c4f5dd81d1d09147d
#
_entry.id   2f2111232c57117c4f5dd81d1d09147d
#
_cell.length_a   1.000
_cell.length_b   1.000
_cell.length_c   1.000
_cell.angle_alpha   90.00
_cell.angle_beta   90.00
_cell.angle_gamma   90.00
#
_symmetry.space_group_name_H-M   'P 1'
#
loop_
_entity.id
_entity.type
_entity.pdbx_description
1 polymer ?
#
loop_
_entity_poly.entity_id
_entity_poly.type
_entity_poly.pdbx_seq_one_letter_code
_entity_poly.pdbx_strand_id
1 'polypeptide(L)'
;LAYFCILTIAHRRLWANCVKDEFLLFLSGLCGGSLYFIAENTALGITLASNVSLLICTAPIITTVLSHLFYKESLRKGLLYGSLVALFGVGLVVFNGSVLLKVNPLGDFLTLVAATMWAFYCLVLTRLSRSYPTLFITRKVFF
;
A
#
# COMPACT_ATOMS: atom_id res chain seq x y z
N LEU A 1 -20.45 -6.06 6.80
CA LEU A 1 -21.56 -5.39 7.50
C LEU A 1 -21.44 -5.54 9.02
N ALA A 2 -21.26 -6.77 9.59
CA ALA A 2 -21.11 -7.00 11.02
C ALA A 2 -19.92 -6.22 11.62
N TYR A 3 -18.79 -6.21 10.94
CA TYR A 3 -17.59 -5.45 11.35
C TYR A 3 -17.85 -3.94 11.39
N PHE A 4 -18.59 -3.41 10.42
CA PHE A 4 -19.01 -2.00 10.39
C PHE A 4 -19.91 -1.66 11.60
N CYS A 5 -20.89 -2.50 11.90
CA CYS A 5 -21.77 -2.31 13.06
C CYS A 5 -20.99 -2.32 14.38
N ILE A 6 -20.06 -3.26 14.55
CA ILE A 6 -19.21 -3.34 15.75
C ILE A 6 -18.36 -2.09 15.89
N LEU A 7 -17.73 -1.62 14.80
CA LEU A 7 -16.90 -0.41 14.80
C LEU A 7 -17.71 0.86 15.05
N THR A 8 -18.95 0.92 14.57
CA THR A 8 -19.85 2.06 14.79
C THR A 8 -20.32 2.13 16.24
N ILE A 9 -20.58 0.99 16.86
CA ILE A 9 -20.98 0.90 18.28
C ILE A 9 -19.80 1.22 19.19
N ALA A 10 -18.60 0.73 18.86
CA ALA A 10 -17.40 0.92 19.68
C ALA A 10 -16.84 2.35 19.63
N HIS A 11 -17.06 3.09 18.54
CA HIS A 11 -16.54 4.43 18.37
C HIS A 11 -17.66 5.44 18.05
N ARG A 12 -17.97 6.28 19.03
CA ARG A 12 -18.99 7.35 18.90
C ARG A 12 -18.61 8.50 17.96
N ARG A 13 -17.31 8.68 17.63
CA ARG A 13 -16.89 9.75 16.70
C ARG A 13 -17.02 9.29 15.25
N LEU A 14 -17.89 9.98 14.52
CA LEU A 14 -18.15 9.74 13.09
C LEU A 14 -17.27 10.62 12.17
N TRP A 15 -16.76 11.75 12.67
CA TRP A 15 -16.06 12.77 11.89
C TRP A 15 -14.64 13.00 12.40
N ALA A 16 -13.70 13.29 11.49
CA ALA A 16 -12.35 13.71 11.84
C ALA A 16 -12.36 15.11 12.48
N ASN A 17 -11.31 15.43 13.24
CA ASN A 17 -11.19 16.73 13.90
C ASN A 17 -10.97 17.90 12.92
N CYS A 18 -10.54 17.60 11.68
CA CYS A 18 -10.25 18.58 10.67
C CYS A 18 -10.73 18.09 9.30
N VAL A 19 -11.25 19.01 8.48
CA VAL A 19 -11.67 18.73 7.10
C VAL A 19 -10.52 18.22 6.24
N LYS A 20 -9.29 18.67 6.52
CA LYS A 20 -8.08 18.18 5.84
C LYS A 20 -7.83 16.70 6.11
N ASP A 21 -8.05 16.25 7.34
CA ASP A 21 -7.88 14.85 7.72
C ASP A 21 -8.97 13.96 7.10
N GLU A 22 -10.19 14.48 6.98
CA GLU A 22 -11.30 13.81 6.29
C GLU A 22 -10.98 13.62 4.80
N PHE A 23 -10.45 14.66 4.16
CA PHE A 23 -10.00 14.57 2.76
C PHE A 23 -8.84 13.58 2.59
N LEU A 24 -7.87 13.56 3.52
CA LEU A 24 -6.77 12.60 3.51
C LEU A 24 -7.25 11.16 3.70
N LEU A 25 -8.25 10.94 4.56
CA LEU A 25 -8.88 9.63 4.75
C LEU A 25 -9.57 9.15 3.48
N PHE A 26 -10.35 10.03 2.84
CA PHE A 26 -10.98 9.73 1.55
C PHE A 26 -9.95 9.42 0.47
N LEU A 27 -8.91 10.25 0.35
CA LEU A 27 -7.84 10.06 -0.61
C LEU A 27 -7.08 8.74 -0.36
N SER A 28 -6.83 8.39 0.91
CA SER A 28 -6.18 7.13 1.25
C SER A 28 -7.05 5.91 0.92
N GLY A 29 -8.36 5.98 1.12
CA GLY A 29 -9.30 4.94 0.71
C GLY A 29 -9.34 4.77 -0.81
N LEU A 30 -9.33 5.88 -1.55
CA LEU A 30 -9.29 5.87 -3.00
C LEU A 30 -7.97 5.28 -3.53
N CYS A 31 -6.83 5.73 -3.01
CA CYS A 31 -5.52 5.25 -3.45
C CYS A 31 -5.24 3.80 -3.01
N GLY A 32 -5.44 3.48 -1.73
CA GLY A 32 -5.12 2.16 -1.16
C GLY A 32 -6.19 1.10 -1.39
N GLY A 33 -7.44 1.53 -1.65
CA GLY A 33 -8.53 0.63 -1.99
C GLY A 33 -8.72 0.54 -3.51
N SER A 34 -9.42 1.51 -4.09
CA SER A 34 -9.89 1.41 -5.47
C SER A 34 -8.78 1.45 -6.51
N LEU A 35 -7.93 2.47 -6.49
CA LEU A 35 -6.90 2.65 -7.53
C LEU A 35 -5.83 1.57 -7.48
N TYR A 36 -5.39 1.19 -6.29
CA TYR A 36 -4.44 0.10 -6.11
C TYR A 36 -4.98 -1.20 -6.72
N PHE A 37 -6.20 -1.61 -6.32
CA PHE A 37 -6.79 -2.86 -6.81
C PHE A 37 -7.09 -2.85 -8.31
N ILE A 38 -7.51 -1.71 -8.87
CA ILE A 38 -7.73 -1.59 -10.32
C ILE A 38 -6.40 -1.77 -11.06
N ALA A 39 -5.34 -1.08 -10.62
CA ALA A 39 -4.03 -1.17 -11.26
C ALA A 39 -3.43 -2.57 -11.14
N GLU A 40 -3.49 -3.18 -9.96
CA GLU A 40 -2.97 -4.53 -9.70
C GLU A 40 -3.73 -5.60 -10.49
N ASN A 41 -5.07 -5.60 -10.44
CA ASN A 41 -5.87 -6.58 -11.18
C ASN A 41 -5.73 -6.42 -12.70
N THR A 42 -5.61 -5.19 -13.19
CA THR A 42 -5.34 -4.95 -14.62
C THR A 42 -3.95 -5.46 -14.99
N ALA A 43 -2.94 -5.24 -14.16
CA ALA A 43 -1.60 -5.77 -14.36
C ALA A 43 -1.60 -7.30 -14.39
N LEU A 44 -2.29 -7.96 -13.44
CA LEU A 44 -2.44 -9.42 -13.40
C LEU A 44 -3.15 -10.00 -14.63
N GLY A 45 -4.02 -9.22 -15.28
CA GLY A 45 -4.69 -9.62 -16.52
C GLY A 45 -3.79 -9.59 -17.77
N ILE A 46 -2.67 -8.85 -17.73
CA ILE A 46 -1.81 -8.61 -18.91
C ILE A 46 -0.35 -9.06 -18.72
N THR A 47 0.09 -9.30 -17.48
CA THR A 47 1.44 -9.79 -17.16
C THR A 47 1.39 -10.99 -16.22
N LEU A 48 2.54 -11.64 -16.03
CA LEU A 48 2.63 -12.81 -15.15
C LEU A 48 2.51 -12.41 -13.67
N ALA A 49 1.77 -13.19 -12.90
CA ALA A 49 1.63 -12.99 -11.46
C ALA A 49 2.98 -12.94 -10.71
N SER A 50 3.97 -13.70 -11.20
CA SER A 50 5.35 -13.67 -10.69
C SER A 50 6.02 -12.30 -10.85
N ASN A 51 5.82 -11.63 -12.00
CA ASN A 51 6.34 -10.28 -12.24
C ASN A 51 5.66 -9.28 -11.30
N VAL A 52 4.33 -9.36 -11.20
CA VAL A 52 3.54 -8.50 -10.30
C VAL A 52 4.02 -8.66 -8.86
N SER A 53 4.19 -9.90 -8.38
CA SER A 53 4.65 -10.18 -7.02
C SER A 53 6.04 -9.60 -6.73
N LEU A 54 6.99 -9.74 -7.67
CA LEU A 54 8.33 -9.16 -7.54
C LEU A 54 8.29 -7.64 -7.45
N LEU A 55 7.52 -7.01 -8.34
CA LEU A 55 7.43 -5.55 -8.38
C LEU A 55 6.70 -4.98 -7.15
N ILE A 56 5.63 -5.63 -6.67
CA ILE A 56 4.93 -5.21 -5.45
C ILE A 56 5.84 -5.30 -4.22
N CYS A 57 6.76 -6.27 -4.16
CA CYS A 57 7.74 -6.35 -3.08
C CYS A 57 8.68 -5.13 -3.00
N THR A 58 8.71 -4.27 -4.00
CA THR A 58 9.40 -2.96 -3.92
C THR A 58 8.62 -1.90 -3.15
N ALA A 59 7.32 -2.09 -2.89
CA ALA A 59 6.47 -1.12 -2.21
C ALA A 59 7.02 -0.64 -0.84
N PRO A 60 7.58 -1.49 0.04
CA PRO A 60 8.19 -1.01 1.28
C PRO A 60 9.39 -0.10 1.06
N ILE A 61 10.16 -0.32 -0.01
CA ILE A 61 11.30 0.53 -0.38
C ILE A 61 10.78 1.89 -0.83
N ILE A 62 9.79 1.91 -1.72
CA ILE A 62 9.13 3.13 -2.19
C ILE A 62 8.55 3.90 -0.99
N THR A 63 7.83 3.22 -0.09
CA THR A 63 7.25 3.82 1.12
C THR A 63 8.34 4.47 1.98
N THR A 64 9.47 3.79 2.20
CA THR A 64 10.57 4.31 3.02
C THR A 64 11.21 5.55 2.39
N VAL A 65 11.43 5.54 1.08
CA VAL A 65 11.98 6.69 0.34
C VAL A 65 11.01 7.87 0.39
N LEU A 66 9.73 7.64 0.13
CA LEU A 66 8.71 8.69 0.20
C LEU A 66 8.55 9.23 1.63
N SER A 67 8.60 8.38 2.65
CA SER A 67 8.55 8.82 4.06
C SER A 67 9.74 9.73 4.40
N HIS A 68 10.92 9.40 3.91
CA HIS A 68 12.09 10.26 4.08
C HIS A 68 11.91 11.62 3.37
N LEU A 69 11.41 11.62 2.14
CA LEU A 69 11.22 12.84 1.35
C LEU A 69 10.13 13.77 1.94
N PHE A 70 8.99 13.21 2.34
CA PHE A 70 7.84 14.01 2.80
C PHE A 70 7.89 14.37 4.28
N TYR A 71 8.40 13.46 5.13
CA TYR A 71 8.39 13.65 6.58
C TYR A 71 9.78 13.88 7.16
N LYS A 72 10.83 13.87 6.33
CA LYS A 72 12.23 13.99 6.76
C LYS A 72 12.59 12.98 7.87
N GLU A 73 11.88 11.85 7.90
CA GLU A 73 12.18 10.77 8.83
C GLU A 73 13.52 10.14 8.46
N SER A 74 14.30 9.74 9.48
CA SER A 74 15.54 9.01 9.23
C SER A 74 15.26 7.70 8.52
N LEU A 75 16.00 7.41 7.44
CA LEU A 75 15.92 6.13 6.73
C LEU A 75 16.19 4.99 7.73
N ARG A 76 15.18 4.21 8.01
CA ARG A 76 15.32 3.04 8.88
C ARG A 76 16.06 1.96 8.12
N LYS A 77 17.38 1.90 8.33
CA LYS A 77 18.27 0.91 7.68
C LYS A 77 17.74 -0.52 7.81
N GLY A 78 17.19 -0.88 8.98
CA GLY A 78 16.59 -2.20 9.19
C GLY A 78 15.40 -2.49 8.26
N LEU A 79 14.57 -1.49 7.95
CA LEU A 79 13.44 -1.66 7.02
C LEU A 79 13.94 -1.85 5.57
N LEU A 80 14.97 -1.09 5.16
CA LEU A 80 15.60 -1.26 3.85
C LEU A 80 16.23 -2.64 3.70
N TYR A 81 17.02 -3.09 4.68
CA TYR A 81 17.62 -4.43 4.67
C TYR A 81 16.56 -5.52 4.66
N GLY A 82 15.51 -5.40 5.50
CA GLY A 82 14.40 -6.34 5.52
C GLY A 82 13.67 -6.42 4.18
N SER A 83 13.45 -5.29 3.52
CA SER A 83 12.80 -5.23 2.20
C SER A 83 13.68 -5.87 1.10
N LEU A 84 14.99 -5.66 1.15
CA LEU A 84 15.92 -6.30 0.21
C LEU A 84 15.97 -7.81 0.40
N VAL A 85 16.00 -8.29 1.65
CA VAL A 85 15.95 -9.72 1.96
C VAL A 85 14.64 -10.34 1.49
N ALA A 86 13.51 -9.66 1.71
CA ALA A 86 12.21 -10.11 1.22
C ALA A 86 12.14 -10.17 -0.31
N LEU A 87 12.65 -9.14 -1.00
CA LEU A 87 12.73 -9.10 -2.46
C LEU A 87 13.59 -10.26 -2.99
N PHE A 88 14.73 -10.53 -2.36
CA PHE A 88 15.59 -11.65 -2.70
C PHE A 88 14.89 -12.99 -2.47
N GLY A 89 14.18 -13.15 -1.36
CA GLY A 89 13.41 -14.37 -1.05
C GLY A 89 12.30 -14.63 -2.08
N VAL A 90 11.53 -13.60 -2.44
CA VAL A 90 10.50 -13.72 -3.49
C VAL A 90 11.15 -14.03 -4.84
N GLY A 91 12.29 -13.40 -5.16
CA GLY A 91 13.08 -13.72 -6.34
C GLY A 91 13.44 -15.18 -6.42
N LEU A 92 13.99 -15.76 -5.34
CA LEU A 92 14.32 -17.19 -5.29
C LEU A 92 13.12 -18.10 -5.55
N VAL A 93 11.97 -17.80 -4.95
CA VAL A 93 10.73 -18.57 -5.16
C VAL A 93 10.26 -18.49 -6.60
N VAL A 94 10.27 -17.29 -7.18
CA VAL A 94 9.85 -17.06 -8.58
C VAL A 94 10.78 -17.77 -9.57
N PHE A 95 12.11 -17.69 -9.36
CA PHE A 95 13.09 -18.30 -10.26
C PHE A 95 13.22 -19.82 -10.09
N ASN A 96 12.93 -20.35 -8.89
CA ASN A 96 12.97 -21.80 -8.64
C ASN A 96 11.83 -22.57 -9.34
N GLY A 97 10.79 -21.85 -9.79
CA GLY A 97 9.64 -22.41 -10.52
C GLY A 97 9.78 -22.44 -12.04
N SER A 98 10.98 -22.31 -12.64
CA SER A 98 11.23 -22.26 -14.09
C SER A 98 10.39 -21.20 -14.83
N VAL A 99 10.23 -20.05 -14.23
CA VAL A 99 9.39 -18.97 -14.77
C VAL A 99 10.14 -18.19 -15.84
N LEU A 100 9.63 -18.28 -17.06
CA LEU A 100 9.97 -17.32 -18.11
C LEU A 100 9.40 -15.96 -17.73
N LEU A 101 10.26 -15.05 -17.28
CA LEU A 101 9.90 -13.63 -17.10
C LEU A 101 9.55 -13.06 -18.47
N LYS A 102 8.27 -13.07 -18.82
CA LYS A 102 7.78 -12.30 -19.96
C LYS A 102 7.64 -10.86 -19.54
N VAL A 103 8.61 -10.05 -19.91
CA VAL A 103 8.56 -8.60 -19.71
C VAL A 103 7.36 -8.05 -20.50
N ASN A 104 6.37 -7.53 -19.80
CA ASN A 104 5.27 -6.79 -20.40
C ASN A 104 5.34 -5.35 -19.87
N PRO A 105 5.87 -4.40 -20.66
CA PRO A 105 6.13 -3.05 -20.18
C PRO A 105 4.89 -2.36 -19.59
N LEU A 106 3.72 -2.60 -20.16
CA LEU A 106 2.46 -2.03 -19.68
C LEU A 106 2.03 -2.63 -18.34
N GLY A 107 2.10 -3.97 -18.20
CA GLY A 107 1.76 -4.65 -16.96
C GLY A 107 2.73 -4.31 -15.82
N ASP A 108 4.02 -4.26 -16.14
CA ASP A 108 5.06 -3.92 -15.17
C ASP A 108 4.94 -2.46 -14.73
N PHE A 109 4.61 -1.54 -15.64
CA PHE A 109 4.32 -0.14 -15.33
C PHE A 109 3.09 0.01 -14.43
N LEU A 110 1.99 -0.67 -14.73
CA LEU A 110 0.77 -0.67 -13.90
C LEU A 110 1.04 -1.20 -12.49
N THR A 111 1.88 -2.22 -12.39
CA THR A 111 2.30 -2.77 -11.08
C THR A 111 3.10 -1.76 -10.26
N LEU A 112 4.01 -1.01 -10.89
CA LEU A 112 4.75 0.07 -10.21
C LEU A 112 3.83 1.21 -9.79
N VAL A 113 2.82 1.55 -10.60
CA VAL A 113 1.78 2.51 -10.22
C VAL A 113 1.02 1.99 -9.01
N ALA A 114 0.61 0.73 -8.99
CA ALA A 114 -0.05 0.12 -7.83
C ALA A 114 0.83 0.18 -6.58
N ALA A 115 2.10 -0.21 -6.67
CA ALA A 115 3.06 -0.14 -5.56
C ALA A 115 3.23 1.29 -5.02
N THR A 116 3.21 2.29 -5.90
CA THR A 116 3.30 3.70 -5.53
C THR A 116 2.02 4.17 -4.84
N MET A 117 0.84 3.78 -5.33
CA MET A 117 -0.45 4.08 -4.68
C MET A 117 -0.52 3.48 -3.28
N TRP A 118 -0.05 2.25 -3.11
CA TRP A 118 0.07 1.61 -1.81
C TRP A 118 1.03 2.36 -0.87
N ALA A 119 2.17 2.81 -1.39
CA ALA A 119 3.11 3.60 -0.61
C ALA A 119 2.51 4.93 -0.12
N PHE A 120 1.76 5.64 -0.97
CA PHE A 120 1.01 6.83 -0.57
C PHE A 120 -0.02 6.54 0.51
N TYR A 121 -0.79 5.47 0.35
CA TYR A 121 -1.72 5.00 1.36
C TYR A 121 -1.03 4.79 2.71
N CYS A 122 0.10 4.07 2.74
CA CYS A 122 0.87 3.83 3.95
C CYS A 122 1.37 5.14 4.61
N LEU A 123 1.82 6.12 3.81
CA LEU A 123 2.25 7.43 4.31
C LEU A 123 1.11 8.18 5.00
N VAL A 124 -0.04 8.26 4.35
CA VAL A 124 -1.22 8.93 4.92
C VAL A 124 -1.66 8.23 6.19
N LEU A 125 -1.70 6.89 6.18
CA LEU A 125 -2.04 6.11 7.37
C LEU A 125 -1.07 6.37 8.53
N THR A 126 0.22 6.38 8.27
CA THR A 126 1.25 6.65 9.30
C THR A 126 1.03 8.02 9.94
N ARG A 127 0.69 9.02 9.15
CA ARG A 127 0.37 10.36 9.66
C ARG A 127 -0.90 10.37 10.52
N LEU A 128 -1.96 9.77 10.01
CA LEU A 128 -3.26 9.77 10.68
C LEU A 128 -3.26 8.90 11.94
N SER A 129 -2.50 7.81 11.98
CA SER A 129 -2.38 6.95 13.15
C SER A 129 -1.76 7.61 14.37
N ARG A 130 -1.07 8.75 14.19
CA ARG A 130 -0.57 9.58 15.29
C ARG A 130 -1.68 10.39 15.98
N SER A 131 -2.77 10.68 15.26
CA SER A 131 -3.86 11.56 15.73
C SER A 131 -5.16 10.82 15.97
N TYR A 132 -5.34 9.66 15.36
CA TYR A 132 -6.59 8.90 15.42
C TYR A 132 -6.35 7.42 15.74
N PRO A 133 -7.25 6.78 16.51
CA PRO A 133 -7.15 5.35 16.78
C PRO A 133 -7.35 4.54 15.49
N THR A 134 -6.63 3.43 15.39
CA THR A 134 -6.61 2.55 14.20
C THR A 134 -8.01 2.12 13.76
N LEU A 135 -8.91 1.82 14.71
CA LEU A 135 -10.30 1.44 14.42
C LEU A 135 -11.08 2.53 13.70
N PHE A 136 -10.86 3.81 14.06
CA PHE A 136 -11.47 4.95 13.39
C PHE A 136 -11.00 5.05 11.94
N ILE A 137 -9.68 4.95 11.71
CA ILE A 137 -9.07 5.03 10.38
C ILE A 137 -9.58 3.90 9.50
N THR A 138 -9.55 2.65 9.98
CA THR A 138 -10.01 1.48 9.23
C THR A 138 -11.46 1.63 8.79
N ARG A 139 -12.33 2.10 9.68
CA ARG A 139 -13.73 2.35 9.33
C ARG A 139 -13.87 3.36 8.20
N LYS A 140 -13.11 4.47 8.25
CA LYS A 140 -13.22 5.56 7.27
C LYS A 140 -12.61 5.21 5.90
N VAL A 141 -11.60 4.35 5.89
CA VAL A 141 -10.90 3.97 4.65
C VAL A 141 -11.65 2.89 3.88
N PHE A 142 -12.30 1.95 4.59
CA PHE A 142 -12.94 0.79 3.96
C PHE A 142 -14.47 0.85 3.91
N PHE A 143 -15.09 1.87 4.49
CA PHE A 143 -16.54 2.07 4.51
C PHE A 143 -16.94 3.52 4.27
#